data_93d315c6d16a48ad2eaee2dcbb3ae69b
#
_entry.id   93d315c6d16a48ad2eaee2dcbb3ae69b
#
_cell.length_a   1.000
_cell.length_b   1.000
_cell.length_c   1.000
_cell.angle_alpha   90.00
_cell.angle_beta   90.00
_cell.angle_gamma   90.00
#
_symmetry.space_group_name_H-M   'P 1'
#
loop_
_entity.id
_entity.type
_entity.pdbx_description
1 polymer ?
#
loop_
_entity_poly.entity_id
_entity_poly.type
_entity_poly.pdbx_seq_one_letter_code
_entity_poly.pdbx_strand_id
1 'polypeptide(L)'
;EFTVSGLERLDPSRACLYIGNHRDIALDPAFVNYALYANGRDTVRIAIGDNLLTKDYVSDLMRLNKSFIVRRSAKGPRQMLAALQELSGYIRHSLLEERSSIWIAQREGRAKDGWDRTEPAIIKMLCISKARETPVAGHVRALNIVPVSISYEWDPCDGAKARELHLRATEGAYAKEEHEDVASIAHSITSSKGAVHVSFGEPLAADFADPDEVAAEIDRQVLALYRVHASNLAAFRML
;
A
#
# COMPACT_ATOMS: atom_id res chain seq x y z
N GLU A 1 -0.20 -21.68 -1.33
CA GLU A 1 -1.65 -21.45 -1.44
C GLU A 1 -1.94 -19.95 -1.54
N PHE A 2 -2.91 -19.54 -2.40
CA PHE A 2 -3.37 -18.16 -2.50
C PHE A 2 -4.88 -18.09 -2.25
N THR A 3 -5.31 -17.22 -1.35
CA THR A 3 -6.72 -17.09 -0.97
C THR A 3 -7.14 -15.62 -0.90
N VAL A 4 -8.41 -15.35 -1.15
CA VAL A 4 -9.00 -14.00 -1.18
C VAL A 4 -10.28 -14.00 -0.35
N SER A 5 -10.56 -12.89 0.33
CA SER A 5 -11.83 -12.66 1.04
C SER A 5 -12.26 -11.19 0.97
N GLY A 6 -13.56 -10.95 1.13
CA GLY A 6 -14.15 -9.61 1.21
C GLY A 6 -14.41 -8.92 -0.13
N LEU A 7 -13.84 -9.42 -1.23
CA LEU A 7 -14.01 -8.81 -2.55
C LEU A 7 -15.46 -8.89 -3.06
N GLU A 8 -16.20 -9.92 -2.66
CA GLU A 8 -17.60 -10.14 -2.98
C GLU A 8 -18.54 -9.08 -2.43
N ARG A 9 -18.10 -8.31 -1.41
CA ARG A 9 -18.89 -7.25 -0.77
C ARG A 9 -18.74 -5.90 -1.46
N LEU A 10 -17.76 -5.76 -2.36
CA LEU A 10 -17.47 -4.52 -3.05
C LEU A 10 -18.25 -4.42 -4.36
N ASP A 11 -18.89 -3.26 -4.58
CA ASP A 11 -19.58 -2.95 -5.83
C ASP A 11 -18.59 -2.94 -7.01
N PRO A 12 -18.72 -3.85 -7.99
CA PRO A 12 -17.81 -3.93 -9.12
C PRO A 12 -17.89 -2.73 -10.08
N SER A 13 -18.97 -1.96 -10.01
CA SER A 13 -19.17 -0.78 -10.89
C SER A 13 -18.48 0.48 -10.37
N ARG A 14 -18.02 0.48 -9.12
CA ARG A 14 -17.35 1.61 -8.47
C ARG A 14 -15.85 1.43 -8.42
N ALA A 15 -15.13 2.43 -8.89
CA ALA A 15 -13.68 2.50 -8.67
C ALA A 15 -13.39 2.63 -7.17
N CYS A 16 -12.33 1.95 -6.71
CA CYS A 16 -11.89 1.95 -5.32
C CYS A 16 -10.47 2.48 -5.18
N LEU A 17 -10.22 3.23 -4.11
CA LEU A 17 -8.89 3.48 -3.63
C LEU A 17 -8.54 2.41 -2.59
N TYR A 18 -7.81 1.40 -3.00
CA TYR A 18 -7.29 0.36 -2.09
C TYR A 18 -6.08 0.89 -1.33
N ILE A 19 -6.16 0.88 0.00
CA ILE A 19 -5.04 1.24 0.88
C ILE A 19 -4.65 0.00 1.67
N GLY A 20 -3.45 -0.51 1.39
CA GLY A 20 -2.97 -1.77 1.96
C GLY A 20 -1.79 -1.62 2.90
N ASN A 21 -1.64 -2.57 3.84
CA ASN A 21 -0.39 -2.75 4.55
C ASN A 21 0.76 -3.00 3.56
N HIS A 22 1.97 -2.66 3.98
CA HIS A 22 3.12 -2.70 3.08
C HIS A 22 4.21 -3.65 3.60
N ARG A 23 4.18 -4.87 3.09
CA ARG A 23 5.11 -5.96 3.43
C ARG A 23 6.17 -6.17 2.36
N ASP A 24 5.79 -6.03 1.08
CA ASP A 24 6.64 -6.28 -0.06
C ASP A 24 6.52 -5.16 -1.11
N ILE A 25 7.65 -4.82 -1.76
CA ILE A 25 7.70 -3.70 -2.71
C ILE A 25 6.84 -3.99 -3.95
N ALA A 26 6.98 -5.19 -4.51
CA ALA A 26 6.37 -5.57 -5.78
C ALA A 26 5.18 -6.51 -5.59
N LEU A 27 5.24 -7.41 -4.61
CA LEU A 27 4.25 -8.48 -4.48
C LEU A 27 2.94 -8.02 -3.83
N ASP A 28 2.96 -7.00 -2.95
CA ASP A 28 1.71 -6.49 -2.39
C ASP A 28 0.75 -6.02 -3.49
N PRO A 29 1.11 -5.06 -4.37
CA PRO A 29 0.23 -4.68 -5.46
C PRO A 29 0.01 -5.79 -6.48
N ALA A 30 1.00 -6.68 -6.69
CA ALA A 30 0.84 -7.79 -7.62
C ALA A 30 -0.22 -8.79 -7.15
N PHE A 31 -0.25 -9.13 -5.85
CA PHE A 31 -1.28 -10.02 -5.29
C PHE A 31 -2.65 -9.37 -5.24
N VAL A 32 -2.75 -8.06 -5.00
CA VAL A 32 -4.02 -7.32 -5.12
C VAL A 32 -4.52 -7.38 -6.57
N ASN A 33 -3.66 -7.11 -7.55
CA ASN A 33 -4.02 -7.21 -8.97
C ASN A 33 -4.41 -8.63 -9.37
N TYR A 34 -3.70 -9.63 -8.88
CA TYR A 34 -4.03 -11.04 -9.16
C TYR A 34 -5.38 -11.43 -8.53
N ALA A 35 -5.64 -10.99 -7.29
CA ALA A 35 -6.93 -11.20 -6.63
C ALA A 35 -8.09 -10.59 -7.43
N LEU A 36 -7.93 -9.35 -7.90
CA LEU A 36 -8.94 -8.68 -8.72
C LEU A 36 -9.15 -9.39 -10.06
N TYR A 37 -8.07 -9.66 -10.78
CA TYR A 37 -8.12 -10.34 -12.09
C TYR A 37 -8.75 -11.73 -12.02
N ALA A 38 -8.34 -12.54 -11.03
CA ALA A 38 -8.87 -13.90 -10.85
C ALA A 38 -10.37 -13.92 -10.48
N ASN A 39 -10.90 -12.79 -10.02
CA ASN A 39 -12.32 -12.60 -9.72
C ASN A 39 -13.06 -11.75 -10.78
N GLY A 40 -12.52 -11.65 -12.00
CA GLY A 40 -13.17 -10.97 -13.13
C GLY A 40 -13.26 -9.45 -13.00
N ARG A 41 -12.40 -8.83 -12.19
CA ARG A 41 -12.32 -7.37 -12.02
C ARG A 41 -11.12 -6.79 -12.74
N ASP A 42 -11.19 -5.51 -13.08
CA ASP A 42 -10.06 -4.77 -13.65
C ASP A 42 -8.92 -4.64 -12.66
N THR A 43 -7.69 -4.71 -13.18
CA THR A 43 -6.47 -4.41 -12.41
C THR A 43 -6.36 -2.92 -12.09
N VAL A 44 -5.70 -2.61 -10.98
CA VAL A 44 -5.57 -1.24 -10.48
C VAL A 44 -4.35 -0.51 -11.03
N ARG A 45 -4.37 0.81 -10.94
CA ARG A 45 -3.17 1.65 -11.04
C ARG A 45 -2.38 1.58 -9.74
N ILE A 46 -1.06 1.57 -9.84
CA ILE A 46 -0.18 1.37 -8.68
C ILE A 46 0.69 2.60 -8.48
N ALA A 47 0.66 3.17 -7.26
CA ALA A 47 1.56 4.25 -6.87
C ALA A 47 2.96 3.73 -6.59
N ILE A 48 3.96 4.22 -7.29
CA ILE A 48 5.37 3.84 -7.09
C ILE A 48 6.25 5.08 -6.87
N GLY A 49 7.24 4.98 -5.99
CA GLY A 49 8.23 6.05 -5.81
C GLY A 49 9.18 6.16 -6.99
N ASP A 50 9.58 7.39 -7.33
CA ASP A 50 10.57 7.67 -8.38
C ASP A 50 11.95 7.06 -8.10
N ASN A 51 12.27 6.73 -6.86
CA ASN A 51 13.48 6.03 -6.45
C ASN A 51 13.61 4.59 -7.00
N LEU A 52 12.52 3.98 -7.45
CA LEU A 52 12.54 2.63 -8.05
C LEU A 52 12.84 2.65 -9.55
N LEU A 53 12.80 3.82 -10.20
CA LEU A 53 13.00 3.98 -11.65
C LEU A 53 14.48 4.19 -12.00
N THR A 54 15.34 3.29 -11.54
CA THR A 54 16.80 3.42 -11.70
C THR A 54 17.32 2.93 -13.05
N LYS A 55 16.53 2.14 -13.78
CA LYS A 55 16.90 1.55 -15.08
C LYS A 55 15.70 1.62 -16.04
N ASP A 56 15.97 1.85 -17.33
CA ASP A 56 14.92 2.03 -18.35
C ASP A 56 13.95 0.85 -18.42
N TYR A 57 14.44 -0.37 -18.43
CA TYR A 57 13.58 -1.57 -18.48
C TYR A 57 12.68 -1.71 -17.24
N VAL A 58 13.12 -1.24 -16.06
CA VAL A 58 12.29 -1.22 -14.85
C VAL A 58 11.18 -0.21 -15.01
N SER A 59 11.48 0.98 -15.55
CA SER A 59 10.50 2.01 -15.85
C SER A 59 9.44 1.51 -16.84
N ASP A 60 9.85 0.81 -17.88
CA ASP A 60 8.93 0.25 -18.88
C ASP A 60 8.04 -0.85 -18.28
N LEU A 61 8.61 -1.75 -17.49
CA LEU A 61 7.85 -2.79 -16.78
C LEU A 61 6.81 -2.17 -15.84
N MET A 62 7.18 -1.14 -15.09
CA MET A 62 6.26 -0.44 -14.19
C MET A 62 5.13 0.27 -14.95
N ARG A 63 5.44 0.91 -16.09
CA ARG A 63 4.41 1.53 -16.95
C ARG A 63 3.44 0.51 -17.53
N LEU A 64 3.94 -0.63 -18.00
CA LEU A 64 3.11 -1.73 -18.49
C LEU A 64 2.16 -2.26 -17.41
N ASN A 65 2.57 -2.19 -16.16
CA ASN A 65 1.75 -2.59 -15.00
C ASN A 65 0.84 -1.46 -14.46
N LYS A 66 0.47 -0.48 -15.31
CA LYS A 66 -0.38 0.68 -14.97
C LYS A 66 0.15 1.52 -13.80
N SER A 67 1.46 1.51 -13.53
CA SER A 67 2.02 2.28 -12.42
C SER A 67 2.11 3.77 -12.76
N PHE A 68 1.91 4.61 -11.74
CA PHE A 68 2.15 6.05 -11.82
C PHE A 68 3.16 6.48 -10.76
N ILE A 69 3.87 7.58 -11.04
CA ILE A 69 5.05 7.98 -10.27
C ILE A 69 4.67 8.94 -9.16
N VAL A 70 5.11 8.60 -7.95
CA VAL A 70 5.11 9.51 -6.78
C VAL A 70 6.46 10.19 -6.71
N ARG A 71 6.50 11.50 -6.91
CA ARG A 71 7.74 12.31 -6.89
C ARG A 71 8.21 12.54 -5.46
N ARG A 72 9.08 11.67 -4.97
CA ARG A 72 9.73 11.78 -3.65
C ARG A 72 10.98 12.65 -3.68
N SER A 73 11.59 12.81 -4.86
CA SER A 73 12.83 13.59 -5.07
C SER A 73 12.61 15.12 -5.06
N ALA A 74 11.37 15.60 -4.94
CA ALA A 74 11.06 17.02 -4.90
C ALA A 74 11.76 17.72 -3.71
N LYS A 75 12.53 18.79 -4.00
CA LYS A 75 13.32 19.51 -3.00
C LYS A 75 12.65 20.85 -2.64
N GLY A 76 12.52 21.07 -1.33
CA GLY A 76 11.97 22.30 -0.77
C GLY A 76 10.44 22.36 -0.73
N PRO A 77 9.88 23.21 0.16
CA PRO A 77 8.45 23.18 0.49
C PRO A 77 7.51 23.44 -0.68
N ARG A 78 7.90 24.34 -1.61
CA ARG A 78 7.06 24.69 -2.76
C ARG A 78 6.96 23.53 -3.78
N GLN A 79 8.09 22.88 -4.08
CA GLN A 79 8.08 21.74 -5.02
C GLN A 79 7.39 20.53 -4.40
N MET A 80 7.59 20.28 -3.12
CA MET A 80 6.89 19.24 -2.38
C MET A 80 5.38 19.44 -2.41
N LEU A 81 4.91 20.65 -2.10
CA LEU A 81 3.48 20.96 -2.14
C LEU A 81 2.90 20.78 -3.56
N ALA A 82 3.60 21.27 -4.59
CA ALA A 82 3.16 21.10 -5.97
C ALA A 82 3.07 19.62 -6.36
N ALA A 83 4.06 18.79 -6.00
CA ALA A 83 4.05 17.36 -6.26
C ALA A 83 2.89 16.64 -5.54
N LEU A 84 2.60 17.03 -4.28
CA LEU A 84 1.48 16.47 -3.53
C LEU A 84 0.12 16.91 -4.10
N GLN A 85 0.00 18.16 -4.58
CA GLN A 85 -1.22 18.64 -5.27
C GLN A 85 -1.46 17.88 -6.57
N GLU A 86 -0.42 17.68 -7.39
CA GLU A 86 -0.49 16.90 -8.63
C GLU A 86 -0.91 15.46 -8.33
N LEU A 87 -0.29 14.81 -7.35
CA LEU A 87 -0.58 13.44 -6.93
C LEU A 87 -2.03 13.29 -6.45
N SER A 88 -2.46 14.17 -5.54
CA SER A 88 -3.83 14.16 -5.01
C SER A 88 -4.87 14.39 -6.11
N GLY A 89 -4.60 15.34 -7.02
CA GLY A 89 -5.44 15.63 -8.18
C GLY A 89 -5.54 14.45 -9.14
N TYR A 90 -4.41 13.79 -9.43
CA TYR A 90 -4.36 12.60 -10.27
C TYR A 90 -5.16 11.43 -9.69
N ILE A 91 -5.00 11.15 -8.39
CA ILE A 91 -5.74 10.09 -7.71
C ILE A 91 -7.25 10.37 -7.78
N ARG A 92 -7.64 11.59 -7.44
CA ARG A 92 -9.06 12.00 -7.52
C ARG A 92 -9.62 11.86 -8.93
N HIS A 93 -8.93 12.37 -9.95
CA HIS A 93 -9.33 12.28 -11.35
C HIS A 93 -9.46 10.81 -11.80
N SER A 94 -8.47 9.99 -11.50
CA SER A 94 -8.50 8.56 -11.85
C SER A 94 -9.71 7.84 -11.29
N LEU A 95 -10.06 8.10 -10.03
CA LEU A 95 -11.19 7.43 -9.37
C LEU A 95 -12.55 7.96 -9.83
N LEU A 96 -12.71 9.29 -9.92
CA LEU A 96 -14.02 9.91 -10.11
C LEU A 96 -14.38 10.12 -11.58
N GLU A 97 -13.40 10.46 -12.43
CA GLU A 97 -13.62 10.76 -13.84
C GLU A 97 -13.34 9.54 -14.73
N GLU A 98 -12.18 8.90 -14.57
CA GLU A 98 -11.78 7.75 -15.38
C GLU A 98 -12.29 6.41 -14.84
N ARG A 99 -12.87 6.41 -13.63
CA ARG A 99 -13.38 5.20 -12.94
C ARG A 99 -12.34 4.07 -12.86
N SER A 100 -11.08 4.45 -12.70
CA SER A 100 -9.96 3.52 -12.59
C SER A 100 -9.55 3.38 -11.13
N SER A 101 -9.61 2.16 -10.60
CA SER A 101 -9.19 1.86 -9.24
C SER A 101 -7.67 2.03 -9.07
N ILE A 102 -7.27 2.37 -7.84
CA ILE A 102 -5.87 2.62 -7.48
C ILE A 102 -5.52 1.79 -6.25
N TRP A 103 -4.28 1.30 -6.19
CA TRP A 103 -3.67 0.78 -4.98
C TRP A 103 -2.53 1.69 -4.52
N ILE A 104 -2.52 2.01 -3.22
CA ILE A 104 -1.42 2.69 -2.54
C ILE A 104 -1.09 1.97 -1.23
N ALA A 105 0.18 2.03 -0.83
CA ALA A 105 0.59 1.57 0.49
C ALA A 105 0.11 2.53 1.59
N GLN A 106 -0.24 2.01 2.75
CA GLN A 106 -0.69 2.80 3.91
C GLN A 106 0.41 3.69 4.52
N ARG A 107 1.66 3.48 4.14
CA ARG A 107 2.82 4.23 4.62
C ARG A 107 3.95 4.23 3.59
N GLU A 108 4.89 5.16 3.78
CA GLU A 108 6.14 5.11 3.05
C GLU A 108 7.05 4.02 3.60
N GLY A 109 7.57 3.19 2.71
CA GLY A 109 8.42 2.05 3.06
C GLY A 109 7.68 0.90 3.71
N ARG A 110 8.31 -0.29 3.63
CA ARG A 110 7.75 -1.54 4.17
C ARG A 110 7.81 -1.57 5.69
N ALA A 111 6.78 -2.13 6.34
CA ALA A 111 6.87 -2.50 7.75
C ALA A 111 7.93 -3.60 7.93
N LYS A 112 8.79 -3.45 8.96
CA LYS A 112 9.88 -4.38 9.27
C LYS A 112 9.56 -5.27 10.47
N ASP A 113 8.78 -4.72 11.40
CA ASP A 113 8.48 -5.28 12.72
C ASP A 113 7.10 -5.91 12.83
N GLY A 114 6.36 -5.99 11.75
CA GLY A 114 4.98 -6.47 11.78
C GLY A 114 3.96 -5.43 12.25
N TRP A 115 4.40 -4.25 12.62
CA TRP A 115 3.52 -3.18 13.08
C TRP A 115 3.04 -2.33 11.90
N ASP A 116 1.89 -2.71 11.37
CA ASP A 116 1.27 -2.02 10.23
C ASP A 116 0.47 -0.81 10.72
N ARG A 117 0.98 0.39 10.44
CA ARG A 117 0.30 1.66 10.77
C ARG A 117 0.19 2.54 9.54
N THR A 118 -0.99 3.12 9.37
CA THR A 118 -1.26 4.11 8.34
C THR A 118 -0.64 5.45 8.74
N GLU A 119 0.13 6.03 7.83
CA GLU A 119 0.63 7.39 8.02
C GLU A 119 -0.47 8.41 7.73
N PRO A 120 -0.93 9.22 8.70
CA PRO A 120 -1.94 10.24 8.47
C PRO A 120 -1.56 11.24 7.37
N ALA A 121 -0.27 11.38 7.09
CA ALA A 121 0.24 12.20 5.98
C ALA A 121 -0.31 11.76 4.61
N ILE A 122 -0.54 10.45 4.41
CA ILE A 122 -1.15 9.93 3.17
C ILE A 122 -2.59 10.42 3.06
N ILE A 123 -3.36 10.37 4.13
CA ILE A 123 -4.75 10.84 4.12
C ILE A 123 -4.80 12.37 3.95
N LYS A 124 -3.89 13.10 4.61
CA LYS A 124 -3.74 14.55 4.42
C LYS A 124 -3.42 14.88 2.97
N MET A 125 -2.53 14.12 2.32
CA MET A 125 -2.21 14.26 0.89
C MET A 125 -3.46 14.02 0.03
N LEU A 126 -4.23 12.98 0.26
CA LEU A 126 -5.47 12.71 -0.48
C LEU A 126 -6.48 13.85 -0.36
N CYS A 127 -6.52 14.54 0.79
CA CYS A 127 -7.41 15.67 1.03
C CYS A 127 -6.97 16.99 0.36
N ILE A 128 -5.78 17.09 -0.22
CA ILE A 128 -5.29 18.34 -0.87
C ILE A 128 -6.18 18.74 -2.05
N SER A 129 -6.65 17.78 -2.85
CA SER A 129 -7.53 18.03 -4.01
C SER A 129 -9.02 18.16 -3.65
N LYS A 130 -9.34 18.08 -2.36
CA LYS A 130 -10.70 18.23 -1.85
C LYS A 130 -11.20 19.66 -2.07
N ALA A 131 -12.44 19.83 -2.52
CA ALA A 131 -13.08 21.13 -2.53
C ALA A 131 -13.19 21.70 -1.10
N ARG A 132 -13.02 23.02 -0.94
CA ARG A 132 -12.93 23.66 0.37
C ARG A 132 -14.15 23.36 1.24
N GLU A 133 -15.33 23.33 0.64
CA GLU A 133 -16.62 23.14 1.31
C GLU A 133 -16.93 21.67 1.62
N THR A 134 -16.20 20.73 1.02
CA THR A 134 -16.44 19.30 1.22
C THR A 134 -15.83 18.85 2.54
N PRO A 135 -16.58 18.26 3.48
CA PRO A 135 -16.02 17.66 4.69
C PRO A 135 -15.06 16.50 4.36
N VAL A 136 -14.15 16.18 5.30
CA VAL A 136 -13.24 15.02 5.16
C VAL A 136 -14.02 13.74 4.88
N ALA A 137 -15.04 13.44 5.66
CA ALA A 137 -15.90 12.28 5.48
C ALA A 137 -16.54 12.19 4.07
N GLY A 138 -17.03 13.32 3.56
CA GLY A 138 -17.60 13.38 2.21
C GLY A 138 -16.56 13.07 1.12
N HIS A 139 -15.33 13.57 1.28
CA HIS A 139 -14.24 13.28 0.35
C HIS A 139 -13.78 11.82 0.42
N VAL A 140 -13.63 11.26 1.61
CA VAL A 140 -13.29 9.85 1.84
C VAL A 140 -14.31 8.92 1.18
N ARG A 141 -15.61 9.19 1.38
CA ARG A 141 -16.69 8.44 0.72
C ARG A 141 -16.67 8.55 -0.80
N ALA A 142 -16.33 9.74 -1.34
CA ALA A 142 -16.20 9.95 -2.79
C ALA A 142 -15.06 9.14 -3.38
N LEU A 143 -13.90 9.10 -2.72
CA LEU A 143 -12.73 8.29 -3.14
C LEU A 143 -12.96 6.78 -3.00
N ASN A 144 -14.02 6.36 -2.29
CA ASN A 144 -14.36 4.95 -2.05
C ASN A 144 -13.15 4.16 -1.51
N ILE A 145 -12.59 4.65 -0.38
CA ILE A 145 -11.40 4.05 0.23
C ILE A 145 -11.76 2.69 0.81
N VAL A 146 -11.01 1.66 0.42
CA VAL A 146 -11.14 0.28 0.87
C VAL A 146 -9.83 -0.18 1.48
N PRO A 147 -9.77 -0.46 2.80
CA PRO A 147 -8.59 -1.05 3.41
C PRO A 147 -8.33 -2.46 2.88
N VAL A 148 -7.06 -2.81 2.67
CA VAL A 148 -6.64 -4.13 2.21
C VAL A 148 -5.59 -4.69 3.15
N SER A 149 -5.77 -5.92 3.58
CA SER A 149 -4.78 -6.65 4.38
C SER A 149 -4.16 -7.77 3.56
N ILE A 150 -2.83 -7.78 3.48
CA ILE A 150 -2.07 -8.84 2.81
C ILE A 150 -1.28 -9.58 3.87
N SER A 151 -1.51 -10.88 3.98
CA SER A 151 -0.88 -11.76 4.97
C SER A 151 -0.03 -12.80 4.26
N TYR A 152 1.25 -12.83 4.57
CA TYR A 152 2.19 -13.85 4.11
C TYR A 152 2.45 -14.85 5.22
N GLU A 153 2.41 -16.15 4.92
CA GLU A 153 2.84 -17.17 5.87
C GLU A 153 4.34 -17.03 6.16
N TRP A 154 5.14 -16.81 5.11
CA TRP A 154 6.56 -16.51 5.20
C TRP A 154 6.86 -15.21 4.47
N ASP A 155 7.38 -14.23 5.19
CA ASP A 155 7.86 -12.99 4.57
C ASP A 155 9.22 -13.28 3.92
N PRO A 156 9.34 -13.21 2.58
CA PRO A 156 10.57 -13.60 1.90
C PRO A 156 11.76 -12.70 2.24
N CYS A 157 11.51 -11.52 2.78
CA CYS A 157 12.53 -10.55 3.18
C CYS A 157 12.72 -10.47 4.71
N ASP A 158 12.24 -11.42 5.49
CA ASP A 158 12.28 -11.41 6.96
C ASP A 158 13.69 -11.24 7.52
N GLY A 159 14.67 -12.00 7.03
CA GLY A 159 16.07 -11.90 7.43
C GLY A 159 16.68 -10.52 7.17
N ALA A 160 16.39 -9.91 6.01
CA ALA A 160 16.87 -8.56 5.68
C ALA A 160 16.18 -7.51 6.57
N LYS A 161 14.90 -7.66 6.85
CA LYS A 161 14.15 -6.79 7.76
C LYS A 161 14.65 -6.90 9.20
N ALA A 162 14.87 -8.12 9.69
CA ALA A 162 15.43 -8.37 11.02
C ALA A 162 16.82 -7.74 11.16
N ARG A 163 17.69 -7.88 10.15
CA ARG A 163 19.00 -7.22 10.12
C ARG A 163 18.89 -5.70 10.20
N GLU A 164 17.99 -5.09 9.40
CA GLU A 164 17.77 -3.64 9.45
C GLU A 164 17.33 -3.18 10.85
N LEU A 165 16.39 -3.89 11.48
CA LEU A 165 15.93 -3.59 12.85
C LEU A 165 17.06 -3.74 13.88
N HIS A 166 17.85 -4.80 13.78
CA HIS A 166 18.99 -5.05 14.67
C HIS A 166 20.03 -3.92 14.57
N LEU A 167 20.43 -3.55 13.34
CA LEU A 167 21.41 -2.48 13.14
C LEU A 167 20.89 -1.11 13.62
N ARG A 168 19.61 -0.81 13.40
CA ARG A 168 18.99 0.41 13.96
C ARG A 168 19.00 0.42 15.48
N ALA A 169 18.76 -0.72 16.11
CA ALA A 169 18.76 -0.82 17.58
C ALA A 169 20.18 -0.75 18.20
N THR A 170 21.19 -1.31 17.54
CA THR A 170 22.56 -1.40 18.06
C THR A 170 23.45 -0.25 17.64
N GLU A 171 23.26 0.28 16.43
CA GLU A 171 24.11 1.31 15.82
C GLU A 171 23.40 2.67 15.67
N GLY A 172 22.12 2.73 16.01
CA GLY A 172 21.30 3.94 15.94
C GLY A 172 20.81 4.33 14.54
N ALA A 173 21.37 3.74 13.48
CA ALA A 173 21.00 4.03 12.09
C ALA A 173 21.20 2.81 11.18
N TYR A 174 20.51 2.81 10.06
CA TYR A 174 20.72 1.88 8.95
C TYR A 174 20.77 2.65 7.65
N ALA A 175 21.88 2.55 6.93
CA ALA A 175 22.01 3.09 5.57
C ALA A 175 21.78 1.95 4.57
N LYS A 176 20.81 2.11 3.69
CA LYS A 176 20.57 1.16 2.60
C LYS A 176 21.76 1.15 1.64
N GLU A 177 22.13 -0.04 1.19
CA GLU A 177 23.09 -0.21 0.11
C GLU A 177 22.50 0.20 -1.24
N GLU A 178 23.36 0.56 -2.17
CA GLU A 178 22.95 0.81 -3.55
C GLU A 178 22.28 -0.47 -4.13
N HIS A 179 21.12 -0.31 -4.76
CA HIS A 179 20.32 -1.41 -5.33
C HIS A 179 19.67 -2.39 -4.33
N GLU A 180 19.70 -2.15 -3.04
CA GLU A 180 19.08 -3.02 -2.03
C GLU A 180 17.57 -3.25 -2.30
N ASP A 181 16.83 -2.21 -2.73
CA ASP A 181 15.42 -2.36 -3.06
C ASP A 181 15.20 -3.27 -4.28
N VAL A 182 16.06 -3.21 -5.30
CA VAL A 182 16.00 -4.08 -6.48
C VAL A 182 16.34 -5.53 -6.11
N ALA A 183 17.38 -5.72 -5.28
CA ALA A 183 17.74 -7.05 -4.76
C ALA A 183 16.62 -7.65 -3.92
N SER A 184 15.97 -6.84 -3.08
CA SER A 184 14.79 -7.26 -2.30
C SER A 184 13.64 -7.69 -3.20
N ILE A 185 13.34 -6.95 -4.28
CA ILE A 185 12.30 -7.30 -5.25
C ILE A 185 12.63 -8.66 -5.91
N ALA A 186 13.85 -8.84 -6.42
CA ALA A 186 14.26 -10.08 -7.07
C ALA A 186 14.19 -11.28 -6.11
N HIS A 187 14.70 -11.11 -4.88
CA HIS A 187 14.63 -12.13 -3.84
C HIS A 187 13.18 -12.48 -3.49
N SER A 188 12.36 -11.48 -3.33
CA SER A 188 10.94 -11.64 -3.00
C SER A 188 10.18 -12.41 -4.08
N ILE A 189 10.40 -12.11 -5.36
CA ILE A 189 9.74 -12.81 -6.48
C ILE A 189 10.13 -14.29 -6.51
N THR A 190 11.40 -14.61 -6.28
CA THR A 190 11.94 -15.98 -6.43
C THR A 190 11.78 -16.85 -5.19
N SER A 191 11.63 -16.25 -3.99
CA SER A 191 11.55 -16.99 -2.73
C SER A 191 10.15 -17.55 -2.48
N SER A 192 10.04 -18.59 -1.64
CA SER A 192 8.76 -19.12 -1.17
C SER A 192 8.07 -18.13 -0.21
N LYS A 193 6.73 -18.05 -0.28
CA LYS A 193 5.88 -17.24 0.58
C LYS A 193 4.93 -18.08 1.43
N GLY A 194 4.96 -19.42 1.24
CA GLY A 194 3.95 -20.29 1.85
C GLY A 194 2.54 -19.95 1.36
N ALA A 195 1.62 -19.83 2.27
CA ALA A 195 0.28 -19.33 1.99
C ALA A 195 0.26 -17.79 1.98
N VAL A 196 -0.51 -17.22 1.05
CA VAL A 196 -0.77 -15.78 0.96
C VAL A 196 -2.26 -15.54 0.98
N HIS A 197 -2.71 -14.60 1.81
CA HIS A 197 -4.11 -14.22 1.89
C HIS A 197 -4.27 -12.72 1.66
N VAL A 198 -5.20 -12.35 0.77
CA VAL A 198 -5.59 -10.95 0.51
C VAL A 198 -7.02 -10.76 0.99
N SER A 199 -7.20 -9.88 1.96
CA SER A 199 -8.51 -9.52 2.51
C SER A 199 -8.87 -8.08 2.12
N PHE A 200 -10.05 -7.90 1.56
CA PHE A 200 -10.63 -6.59 1.27
C PHE A 200 -11.59 -6.20 2.38
N GLY A 201 -11.39 -5.00 2.93
CA GLY A 201 -12.25 -4.43 3.97
C GLY A 201 -13.54 -3.83 3.43
N GLU A 202 -14.28 -3.20 4.33
CA GLU A 202 -15.45 -2.41 3.98
C GLU A 202 -15.04 -1.01 3.52
N PRO A 203 -15.72 -0.44 2.52
CA PRO A 203 -15.51 0.96 2.14
C PRO A 203 -15.72 1.88 3.34
N LEU A 204 -14.83 2.85 3.51
CA LEU A 204 -14.93 3.80 4.62
C LEU A 204 -16.13 4.73 4.43
N ALA A 205 -17.10 4.64 5.34
CA ALA A 205 -18.38 5.36 5.23
C ALA A 205 -18.73 6.23 6.47
N ALA A 206 -17.96 6.14 7.55
CA ALA A 206 -18.23 6.89 8.79
C ALA A 206 -18.05 8.41 8.60
N ASP A 207 -18.54 9.18 9.55
CA ASP A 207 -18.41 10.63 9.58
C ASP A 207 -17.10 11.03 10.29
N PHE A 208 -15.98 10.82 9.58
CA PHE A 208 -14.65 11.17 10.05
C PHE A 208 -14.50 12.69 10.17
N ALA A 209 -14.04 13.15 11.34
CA ALA A 209 -13.77 14.56 11.57
C ALA A 209 -12.46 15.01 10.89
N ASP A 210 -11.45 14.18 10.90
CA ASP A 210 -10.12 14.50 10.41
C ASP A 210 -9.39 13.30 9.77
N PRO A 211 -8.23 13.52 9.12
CA PRO A 211 -7.41 12.46 8.52
C PRO A 211 -6.86 11.42 9.50
N ASP A 212 -6.67 11.76 10.77
CA ASP A 212 -6.12 10.87 11.77
C ASP A 212 -7.15 9.80 12.16
N GLU A 213 -8.44 10.16 12.25
CA GLU A 213 -9.55 9.20 12.42
C GLU A 213 -9.67 8.23 11.22
N VAL A 214 -9.49 8.74 10.00
CA VAL A 214 -9.49 7.89 8.79
C VAL A 214 -8.35 6.89 8.84
N ALA A 215 -7.13 7.33 9.21
CA ALA A 215 -5.98 6.46 9.34
C ALA A 215 -6.20 5.39 10.42
N ALA A 216 -6.78 5.75 11.56
CA ALA A 216 -7.10 4.81 12.63
C ALA A 216 -8.12 3.75 12.20
N GLU A 217 -9.13 4.13 11.40
CA GLU A 217 -10.11 3.16 10.89
C GLU A 217 -9.48 2.21 9.84
N ILE A 218 -8.57 2.70 8.99
CA ILE A 218 -7.81 1.84 8.08
C ILE A 218 -7.01 0.82 8.90
N ASP A 219 -6.28 1.25 9.92
CA ASP A 219 -5.49 0.36 10.79
C ASP A 219 -6.36 -0.68 11.48
N ARG A 220 -7.51 -0.26 12.00
CA ARG A 220 -8.47 -1.16 12.65
C ARG A 220 -8.92 -2.27 11.69
N GLN A 221 -9.26 -1.92 10.45
CA GLN A 221 -9.69 -2.91 9.46
C GLN A 221 -8.53 -3.78 8.99
N VAL A 222 -7.37 -3.21 8.65
CA VAL A 222 -6.18 -3.97 8.22
C VAL A 222 -5.79 -5.00 9.27
N LEU A 223 -5.78 -4.60 10.56
CA LEU A 223 -5.44 -5.51 11.66
C LEU A 223 -6.49 -6.61 11.85
N ALA A 224 -7.78 -6.25 11.80
CA ALA A 224 -8.86 -7.22 11.96
C ALA A 224 -8.94 -8.24 10.80
N LEU A 225 -8.50 -7.84 9.62
CA LEU A 225 -8.48 -8.67 8.40
C LEU A 225 -7.20 -9.48 8.25
N TYR A 226 -6.15 -9.17 9.03
CA TYR A 226 -4.86 -9.86 8.93
C TYR A 226 -5.00 -11.32 9.35
N ARG A 227 -4.62 -12.23 8.46
CA ARG A 227 -4.64 -13.67 8.73
C ARG A 227 -3.32 -14.11 9.32
N VAL A 228 -3.37 -14.59 10.57
CA VAL A 228 -2.23 -15.22 11.23
C VAL A 228 -2.15 -16.69 10.80
N HIS A 229 -1.02 -17.12 10.27
CA HIS A 229 -0.79 -18.48 9.84
C HIS A 229 -0.26 -19.35 11.02
N ALA A 230 -0.41 -20.68 10.91
CA ALA A 230 0.01 -21.61 11.94
C ALA A 230 1.52 -21.50 12.26
N SER A 231 2.35 -21.26 11.24
CA SER A 231 3.79 -21.03 11.37
C SER A 231 4.11 -19.76 12.18
N ASN A 232 3.33 -18.69 12.00
CA ASN A 232 3.48 -17.45 12.78
C ASN A 232 3.17 -17.69 14.26
N LEU A 233 2.10 -18.48 14.57
CA LEU A 233 1.77 -18.86 15.95
C LEU A 233 2.81 -19.78 16.56
N ALA A 234 3.37 -20.70 15.77
CA ALA A 234 4.45 -21.58 16.26
C ALA A 234 5.69 -20.76 16.61
N ALA A 235 6.12 -19.85 15.73
CA ALA A 235 7.26 -18.96 15.98
C ALA A 235 7.05 -18.10 17.24
N PHE A 236 5.86 -17.52 17.41
CA PHE A 236 5.52 -16.71 18.59
C PHE A 236 5.60 -17.50 19.91
N ARG A 237 5.27 -18.80 19.89
CA ARG A 237 5.34 -19.66 21.08
C ARG A 237 6.76 -20.09 21.45
N MET A 238 7.74 -19.88 20.56
CA MET A 238 9.15 -20.19 20.78
C MET A 238 9.92 -19.03 21.42
N LEU A 239 9.33 -17.85 21.49
CA LEU A 239 9.87 -16.65 22.13
C LEU A 239 9.51 -16.62 23.62
#